data_99663ec504975221575649ed7a98517f
#
_entry.id   99663ec504975221575649ed7a98517f
#
_cell.length_a   1.000
_cell.length_b   1.000
_cell.length_c   1.000
_cell.angle_alpha   90.00
_cell.angle_beta   90.00
_cell.angle_gamma   90.00
#
_symmetry.space_group_name_H-M   'P 1'
#
loop_
_entity.id
_entity.type
_entity.pdbx_description
1 polymer ?
#
loop_
_entity_poly.entity_id
_entity_poly.type
_entity_poly.pdbx_seq_one_letter_code
_entity_poly.pdbx_strand_id
1 'polypeptide(L)'
;MRKLKFVYVRIDVEKHFVETSGIRFYDFYCGIGNKPNHILVLKGCPSDSLYHKGLCLEYMSNEQIHSFIQSDSCHHGDFCWVDFAQEENLNYISDKELSELLFIAHKFEPLDGIKFNSINNRYIYCSHDDEYLTRIYMDAEKYIDVIEFVVLDHLKQKNKILFSGEIKDILFQLCQSGIIFDFEQKSDRIKLYIVQEKIKIDDIHKRLATFRKQENGWYLMMKDNEWTLDRL
;
A
#
# COMPACT_ATOMS: atom_id res chain seq x y z
N MET A 1 18.10 4.34 6.32
CA MET A 1 17.17 4.77 5.26
C MET A 1 17.41 3.92 4.02
N ARG A 2 16.45 3.09 3.63
CA ARG A 2 16.56 2.21 2.44
C ARG A 2 16.51 3.08 1.18
N LYS A 3 17.39 2.80 0.23
CA LYS A 3 17.34 3.47 -1.07
C LYS A 3 16.25 2.78 -1.91
N LEU A 4 15.09 3.41 -2.01
CA LEU A 4 14.01 2.95 -2.87
C LEU A 4 14.50 2.96 -4.31
N LYS A 5 14.39 1.83 -5.01
CA LYS A 5 14.83 1.73 -6.42
C LYS A 5 13.68 1.95 -7.38
N PHE A 6 12.55 1.33 -7.08
CA PHE A 6 11.31 1.50 -7.83
C PHE A 6 10.12 1.14 -6.94
N VAL A 7 8.95 1.57 -7.38
CA VAL A 7 7.65 1.16 -6.84
C VAL A 7 6.76 0.75 -8.00
N TYR A 8 6.10 -0.38 -7.88
CA TYR A 8 5.01 -0.78 -8.77
C TYR A 8 3.68 -0.56 -8.06
N VAL A 9 2.71 0.00 -8.78
CA VAL A 9 1.33 0.16 -8.29
C VAL A 9 0.36 -0.18 -9.40
N ARG A 10 -0.64 -0.98 -9.05
CA ARG A 10 -1.82 -1.23 -9.87
C ARG A 10 -3.07 -1.11 -9.03
N ILE A 11 -4.03 -0.34 -9.52
CA ILE A 11 -5.34 -0.13 -8.87
C ILE A 11 -6.40 -0.92 -9.64
N ASP A 12 -7.14 -1.74 -8.92
CA ASP A 12 -8.34 -2.43 -9.43
C ASP A 12 -9.56 -1.78 -8.78
N VAL A 13 -10.24 -0.93 -9.58
CA VAL A 13 -11.39 -0.15 -9.10
C VAL A 13 -12.61 -1.04 -8.86
N GLU A 14 -12.81 -2.06 -9.70
CA GLU A 14 -13.95 -2.96 -9.59
C GLU A 14 -13.89 -3.81 -8.32
N LYS A 15 -12.70 -4.26 -7.98
CA LYS A 15 -12.44 -5.10 -6.80
C LYS A 15 -12.01 -4.33 -5.56
N HIS A 16 -11.93 -3.01 -5.65
CA HIS A 16 -11.54 -2.12 -4.56
C HIS A 16 -10.23 -2.51 -3.87
N PHE A 17 -9.20 -2.86 -4.63
CA PHE A 17 -7.88 -3.14 -4.08
C PHE A 17 -6.75 -2.48 -4.87
N VAL A 18 -5.62 -2.34 -4.20
CA VAL A 18 -4.35 -1.92 -4.76
C VAL A 18 -3.34 -3.06 -4.64
N GLU A 19 -2.67 -3.38 -5.73
CA GLU A 19 -1.53 -4.28 -5.77
C GLU A 19 -0.26 -3.47 -5.91
N THR A 20 0.70 -3.67 -5.02
CA THR A 20 1.92 -2.87 -4.99
C THR A 20 3.16 -3.70 -4.64
N SER A 21 4.31 -3.23 -5.10
CA SER A 21 5.63 -3.73 -4.70
C SER A 21 6.56 -2.55 -4.44
N GLY A 22 7.32 -2.60 -3.37
CA GLY A 22 8.26 -1.55 -2.98
C GLY A 22 7.69 -0.51 -2.01
N ILE A 23 6.38 -0.45 -1.79
CA ILE A 23 5.75 0.36 -0.73
C ILE A 23 5.58 -0.52 0.50
N ARG A 24 6.11 -0.08 1.62
CA ARG A 24 6.09 -0.80 2.89
C ARG A 24 4.90 -0.39 3.74
N PHE A 25 4.64 -1.16 4.79
CA PHE A 25 3.62 -0.80 5.78
C PHE A 25 3.86 0.60 6.40
N TYR A 26 5.11 0.96 6.67
CA TYR A 26 5.48 2.32 7.11
C TYR A 26 5.00 3.38 6.11
N ASP A 27 5.32 3.21 4.83
CA ASP A 27 4.97 4.16 3.78
C ASP A 27 3.45 4.29 3.61
N PHE A 28 2.77 3.14 3.61
CA PHE A 28 1.32 3.08 3.59
C PHE A 28 0.71 3.80 4.79
N TYR A 29 1.13 3.45 6.00
CA TYR A 29 0.62 4.06 7.23
C TYR A 29 0.88 5.57 7.26
N CYS A 30 2.05 6.04 6.86
CA CYS A 30 2.36 7.48 6.83
C CYS A 30 1.57 8.23 5.76
N GLY A 31 1.34 7.62 4.60
CA GLY A 31 0.68 8.25 3.46
C GLY A 31 -0.84 8.30 3.54
N ILE A 32 -1.51 7.34 4.19
CA ILE A 32 -2.97 7.37 4.30
C ILE A 32 -3.46 8.49 5.22
N GLY A 33 -4.53 9.18 4.82
CA GLY A 33 -5.13 10.28 5.59
C GLY A 33 -5.78 9.79 6.89
N ASN A 34 -6.60 8.76 6.81
CA ASN A 34 -7.33 8.18 7.95
C ASN A 34 -6.58 6.97 8.50
N LYS A 35 -5.76 7.17 9.53
CA LYS A 35 -5.02 6.09 10.18
C LYS A 35 -5.93 5.03 10.78
N PRO A 36 -5.55 3.73 10.76
CA PRO A 36 -6.25 2.72 11.54
C PRO A 36 -6.13 3.03 13.04
N ASN A 37 -7.24 2.92 13.77
CA ASN A 37 -7.24 3.07 15.23
C ASN A 37 -6.71 1.79 15.88
N HIS A 38 -7.14 0.65 15.36
CA HIS A 38 -6.76 -0.67 15.80
C HIS A 38 -6.57 -1.57 14.57
N ILE A 39 -5.72 -2.58 14.69
CA ILE A 39 -5.60 -3.62 13.69
C ILE A 39 -5.76 -4.99 14.35
N LEU A 40 -6.52 -5.86 13.71
CA LEU A 40 -6.62 -7.28 14.04
C LEU A 40 -5.62 -8.03 13.16
N VAL A 41 -4.66 -8.69 13.80
CA VAL A 41 -3.59 -9.41 13.11
C VAL A 41 -4.09 -10.81 12.72
N LEU A 42 -4.11 -11.09 11.43
CA LEU A 42 -4.58 -12.34 10.85
C LEU A 42 -3.43 -13.31 10.54
N LYS A 43 -2.27 -12.77 10.19
CA LYS A 43 -1.07 -13.53 9.89
C LYS A 43 0.17 -12.68 10.16
N GLY A 44 1.23 -13.30 10.60
CA GLY A 44 2.40 -12.64 11.15
C GLY A 44 2.30 -12.61 12.68
N CYS A 45 3.38 -12.45 13.37
CA CYS A 45 3.40 -12.46 14.84
C CYS A 45 4.19 -11.26 15.35
N PRO A 46 3.55 -10.09 15.48
CA PRO A 46 4.20 -8.97 16.15
C PRO A 46 4.33 -9.25 17.65
N SER A 47 5.51 -8.99 18.20
CA SER A 47 5.87 -9.35 19.56
C SER A 47 5.08 -8.63 20.67
N ASP A 48 4.44 -7.49 20.34
CA ASP A 48 3.81 -6.60 21.34
C ASP A 48 2.31 -6.39 21.09
N SER A 49 1.64 -7.38 20.50
CA SER A 49 0.19 -7.33 20.28
C SER A 49 -0.59 -7.72 21.54
N LEU A 50 -1.83 -7.25 21.64
CA LEU A 50 -2.81 -7.70 22.60
C LEU A 50 -3.51 -8.98 22.10
N TYR A 51 -4.02 -9.79 23.00
CA TYR A 51 -4.70 -11.03 22.67
C TYR A 51 -6.17 -10.97 23.07
N HIS A 52 -7.06 -11.21 22.12
CA HIS A 52 -8.50 -11.27 22.34
C HIS A 52 -8.94 -12.74 22.54
N LYS A 53 -9.32 -13.10 23.77
CA LYS A 53 -9.64 -14.50 24.15
C LYS A 53 -10.78 -15.10 23.32
N GLY A 54 -11.81 -14.32 23.02
CA GLY A 54 -12.99 -14.82 22.31
C GLY A 54 -12.71 -15.16 20.85
N LEU A 55 -11.77 -14.46 20.22
CA LEU A 55 -11.41 -14.66 18.81
C LEU A 55 -10.17 -15.51 18.62
N CYS A 56 -9.38 -15.73 19.67
CA CYS A 56 -8.06 -16.35 19.56
C CYS A 56 -7.13 -15.65 18.54
N LEU A 57 -7.30 -14.35 18.39
CA LEU A 57 -6.52 -13.50 17.48
C LEU A 57 -5.83 -12.38 18.24
N GLU A 58 -4.71 -11.95 17.71
CA GLU A 58 -3.96 -10.82 18.22
C GLU A 58 -4.46 -9.52 17.63
N TYR A 59 -4.42 -8.44 18.40
CA TYR A 59 -4.71 -7.10 17.88
C TYR A 59 -3.75 -6.06 18.46
N MET A 60 -3.66 -4.92 17.81
CA MET A 60 -2.87 -3.78 18.25
C MET A 60 -3.73 -2.54 18.36
N SER A 61 -3.54 -1.79 19.44
CA SER A 61 -4.04 -0.43 19.56
C SER A 61 -3.23 0.56 18.71
N ASN A 62 -3.74 1.77 18.53
CA ASN A 62 -3.03 2.82 17.79
C ASN A 62 -1.61 3.06 18.29
N GLU A 63 -1.40 3.08 19.61
CA GLU A 63 -0.07 3.29 20.22
C GLU A 63 0.90 2.16 19.87
N GLN A 64 0.41 0.93 19.90
CA GLN A 64 1.20 -0.25 19.55
C GLN A 64 1.51 -0.30 18.05
N ILE A 65 0.56 0.07 17.18
CA ILE A 65 0.78 0.17 15.74
C ILE A 65 1.92 1.14 15.45
N HIS A 66 1.92 2.31 16.11
CA HIS A 66 2.95 3.31 15.90
C HIS A 66 4.35 2.80 16.28
N SER A 67 4.47 2.15 17.42
CA SER A 67 5.72 1.54 17.88
C SER A 67 6.16 0.40 16.97
N PHE A 68 5.23 -0.45 16.55
CA PHE A 68 5.47 -1.57 15.66
C PHE A 68 6.00 -1.15 14.29
N ILE A 69 5.44 -0.10 13.69
CA ILE A 69 5.88 0.42 12.38
C ILE A 69 7.31 0.94 12.43
N GLN A 70 7.74 1.46 13.58
CA GLN A 70 9.12 1.93 13.76
C GLN A 70 10.12 0.79 13.99
N SER A 71 9.64 -0.38 14.40
CA SER A 71 10.46 -1.57 14.49
C SER A 71 10.59 -2.22 13.10
N ASP A 72 11.76 -2.75 12.76
CA ASP A 72 11.95 -3.48 11.48
C ASP A 72 11.22 -4.85 11.46
N SER A 73 10.47 -5.18 12.51
CA SER A 73 9.83 -6.50 12.68
C SER A 73 8.71 -6.81 11.69
N CYS A 74 8.09 -5.80 11.08
CA CYS A 74 7.04 -5.99 10.07
C CYS A 74 7.59 -6.39 8.67
N HIS A 75 8.91 -6.53 8.52
CA HIS A 75 9.55 -6.79 7.23
C HIS A 75 9.93 -8.26 7.02
N HIS A 76 9.51 -9.15 7.90
CA HIS A 76 9.88 -10.56 7.84
C HIS A 76 8.66 -11.45 7.62
N GLY A 77 8.62 -12.13 6.48
CA GLY A 77 7.57 -13.07 6.12
C GLY A 77 6.26 -12.40 5.67
N ASP A 78 5.18 -13.15 5.76
CA ASP A 78 3.84 -12.67 5.43
C ASP A 78 3.22 -11.92 6.61
N PHE A 79 2.61 -10.79 6.33
CA PHE A 79 1.94 -9.96 7.31
C PHE A 79 0.55 -9.55 6.82
N CYS A 80 -0.50 -9.98 7.52
CA CYS A 80 -1.88 -9.70 7.15
C CYS A 80 -2.65 -9.15 8.34
N TRP A 81 -3.39 -8.07 8.12
CA TRP A 81 -4.25 -7.47 9.13
C TRP A 81 -5.48 -6.80 8.52
N VAL A 82 -6.50 -6.59 9.34
CA VAL A 82 -7.68 -5.78 9.06
C VAL A 82 -7.81 -4.69 10.12
N ASP A 83 -8.20 -3.47 9.73
CA ASP A 83 -8.48 -2.44 10.73
C ASP A 83 -9.88 -2.58 11.32
N PHE A 84 -10.06 -2.04 12.51
CA PHE A 84 -11.36 -1.91 13.15
C PHE A 84 -11.46 -0.63 13.98
N ALA A 85 -12.69 -0.17 14.20
CA ALA A 85 -12.90 1.15 14.78
C ALA A 85 -12.73 1.18 16.29
N GLN A 86 -13.30 0.21 17.01
CA GLN A 86 -13.35 0.14 18.46
C GLN A 86 -13.19 -1.30 18.94
N GLU A 87 -12.60 -1.45 20.10
CA GLU A 87 -12.29 -2.77 20.72
C GLU A 87 -13.56 -3.59 20.95
N GLU A 88 -14.65 -2.92 21.34
CA GLU A 88 -15.94 -3.55 21.56
C GLU A 88 -16.50 -4.23 20.33
N ASN A 89 -16.13 -3.77 19.14
CA ASN A 89 -16.55 -4.36 17.87
C ASN A 89 -16.14 -5.83 17.75
N LEU A 90 -15.02 -6.21 18.37
CA LEU A 90 -14.55 -7.60 18.36
C LEU A 90 -15.52 -8.58 19.01
N ASN A 91 -16.33 -8.12 19.96
CA ASN A 91 -17.33 -8.94 20.64
C ASN A 91 -18.53 -9.30 19.75
N TYR A 92 -18.69 -8.63 18.60
CA TYR A 92 -19.81 -8.80 17.69
C TYR A 92 -19.45 -9.57 16.42
N ILE A 93 -18.21 -9.98 16.25
CA ILE A 93 -17.78 -10.79 15.11
C ILE A 93 -18.47 -12.16 15.20
N SER A 94 -19.21 -12.50 14.15
CA SER A 94 -19.82 -13.83 14.04
C SER A 94 -18.78 -14.90 13.66
N ASP A 95 -19.08 -16.17 13.95
CA ASP A 95 -18.22 -17.29 13.53
C ASP A 95 -17.99 -17.31 12.00
N LYS A 96 -19.00 -16.89 11.24
CA LYS A 96 -18.88 -16.76 9.79
C LYS A 96 -17.85 -15.70 9.40
N GLU A 97 -17.98 -14.49 9.96
CA GLU A 97 -17.01 -13.41 9.68
C GLU A 97 -15.60 -13.77 10.15
N LEU A 98 -15.48 -14.42 11.30
CA LEU A 98 -14.19 -14.90 11.79
C LEU A 98 -13.56 -15.90 10.83
N SER A 99 -14.35 -16.83 10.30
CA SER A 99 -13.88 -17.80 9.30
C SER A 99 -13.44 -17.12 8.02
N GLU A 100 -14.18 -16.11 7.55
CA GLU A 100 -13.85 -15.33 6.38
C GLU A 100 -12.55 -14.51 6.59
N LEU A 101 -12.37 -13.90 7.77
CA LEU A 101 -11.15 -13.19 8.14
C LEU A 101 -9.91 -14.11 8.09
N LEU A 102 -9.99 -15.27 8.73
CA LEU A 102 -8.90 -16.25 8.72
C LEU A 102 -8.59 -16.76 7.31
N PHE A 103 -9.63 -16.92 6.48
CA PHE A 103 -9.46 -17.34 5.10
C PHE A 103 -8.65 -16.35 4.27
N ILE A 104 -8.85 -15.05 4.49
CA ILE A 104 -8.14 -13.99 3.77
C ILE A 104 -6.63 -14.09 3.98
N ALA A 105 -6.20 -14.36 5.20
CA ALA A 105 -4.79 -14.47 5.55
C ALA A 105 -4.03 -15.54 4.76
N HIS A 106 -4.76 -16.50 4.18
CA HIS A 106 -4.20 -17.63 3.44
C HIS A 106 -4.44 -17.55 1.92
N LYS A 107 -5.13 -16.51 1.44
CA LYS A 107 -5.44 -16.37 0.02
C LYS A 107 -4.40 -15.54 -0.72
N PHE A 108 -3.88 -16.11 -1.81
CA PHE A 108 -3.00 -15.42 -2.76
C PHE A 108 -3.75 -14.73 -3.90
N GLU A 109 -4.96 -15.20 -4.23
CA GLU A 109 -5.78 -14.60 -5.28
C GLU A 109 -6.55 -13.38 -4.76
N PRO A 110 -6.73 -12.34 -5.59
CA PRO A 110 -7.55 -11.19 -5.23
C PRO A 110 -8.98 -11.60 -4.94
N LEU A 111 -9.56 -11.02 -3.90
CA LEU A 111 -10.96 -11.21 -3.53
C LEU A 111 -11.80 -10.05 -4.04
N ASP A 112 -13.07 -10.30 -4.30
CA ASP A 112 -14.02 -9.24 -4.63
C ASP A 112 -14.38 -8.51 -3.34
N GLY A 113 -13.95 -7.29 -3.21
CA GLY A 113 -14.08 -6.31 -2.13
C GLY A 113 -14.54 -6.86 -0.77
N ILE A 114 -13.74 -6.70 0.26
CA ILE A 114 -14.06 -7.27 1.57
C ILE A 114 -14.38 -6.18 2.58
N LYS A 115 -15.62 -6.18 3.04
CA LYS A 115 -16.07 -5.33 4.13
C LYS A 115 -16.76 -6.17 5.20
N PHE A 116 -16.20 -6.16 6.41
CA PHE A 116 -16.79 -6.81 7.56
C PHE A 116 -17.64 -5.80 8.33
N ASN A 117 -18.95 -6.03 8.37
CA ASN A 117 -19.89 -5.07 8.95
C ASN A 117 -19.73 -4.96 10.46
N SER A 118 -19.40 -6.05 11.16
CA SER A 118 -19.22 -6.05 12.61
C SER A 118 -18.09 -5.16 13.08
N ILE A 119 -17.00 -5.14 12.35
CA ILE A 119 -15.81 -4.37 12.70
C ILE A 119 -15.70 -3.04 11.94
N ASN A 120 -16.54 -2.83 10.92
CA ASN A 120 -16.56 -1.63 10.09
C ASN A 120 -15.16 -1.24 9.58
N ASN A 121 -14.46 -2.22 9.00
CA ASN A 121 -13.11 -2.03 8.49
C ASN A 121 -13.08 -1.09 7.28
N ARG A 122 -11.98 -0.37 7.14
CA ARG A 122 -11.66 0.48 5.99
C ARG A 122 -10.53 -0.09 5.16
N TYR A 123 -9.68 -0.89 5.82
CA TYR A 123 -8.48 -1.46 5.22
C TYR A 123 -8.37 -2.95 5.52
N ILE A 124 -7.89 -3.70 4.52
CA ILE A 124 -7.28 -5.01 4.71
C ILE A 124 -5.93 -4.95 4.03
N TYR A 125 -4.89 -5.24 4.77
CA TYR A 125 -3.51 -5.18 4.30
C TYR A 125 -2.94 -6.61 4.27
N CYS A 126 -2.56 -7.08 3.10
CA CYS A 126 -1.99 -8.40 2.89
C CYS A 126 -0.62 -8.24 2.24
N SER A 127 0.43 -8.38 3.02
CA SER A 127 1.81 -8.40 2.56
C SER A 127 2.30 -9.83 2.48
N HIS A 128 2.99 -10.14 1.39
CA HIS A 128 3.57 -11.43 1.13
C HIS A 128 5.06 -11.29 0.87
N ASP A 129 5.82 -12.29 1.30
CA ASP A 129 7.23 -12.44 0.97
C ASP A 129 8.06 -11.18 1.29
N ASP A 130 8.12 -10.80 2.56
CA ASP A 130 8.85 -9.63 3.05
C ASP A 130 8.43 -8.30 2.37
N GLU A 131 7.13 -8.11 2.17
CA GLU A 131 6.55 -6.95 1.47
C GLU A 131 6.94 -6.88 -0.02
N TYR A 132 7.36 -7.99 -0.60
CA TYR A 132 7.65 -8.05 -2.02
C TYR A 132 6.38 -7.85 -2.87
N LEU A 133 5.27 -8.44 -2.43
CA LEU A 133 3.92 -8.21 -2.96
C LEU A 133 2.99 -7.81 -1.84
N THR A 134 2.34 -6.67 -2.00
CA THR A 134 1.31 -6.22 -1.05
C THR A 134 0.00 -5.97 -1.78
N ARG A 135 -1.10 -6.49 -1.25
CA ARG A 135 -2.47 -6.14 -1.64
C ARG A 135 -3.16 -5.44 -0.51
N ILE A 136 -3.79 -4.32 -0.84
CA ILE A 136 -4.48 -3.48 0.13
C ILE A 136 -5.89 -3.25 -0.38
N TYR A 137 -6.89 -3.75 0.34
CA TYR A 137 -8.30 -3.49 0.06
C TYR A 137 -8.70 -2.21 0.79
N MET A 138 -9.12 -1.22 0.02
CA MET A 138 -9.46 0.11 0.52
C MET A 138 -10.23 0.90 -0.54
N ASP A 139 -10.66 2.10 -0.19
CA ASP A 139 -11.05 3.10 -1.16
C ASP A 139 -9.81 3.49 -2.00
N ALA A 140 -9.79 2.98 -3.23
CA ALA A 140 -8.59 2.95 -4.06
C ALA A 140 -8.11 4.36 -4.46
N GLU A 141 -9.02 5.35 -4.56
CA GLU A 141 -8.64 6.74 -4.87
C GLU A 141 -7.72 7.33 -3.81
N LYS A 142 -7.94 6.97 -2.54
CA LYS A 142 -7.12 7.44 -1.42
C LYS A 142 -5.70 6.89 -1.41
N TYR A 143 -5.41 5.87 -2.23
CA TYR A 143 -4.06 5.33 -2.33
C TYR A 143 -3.09 6.30 -3.00
N ILE A 144 -3.59 7.26 -3.78
CA ILE A 144 -2.76 8.30 -4.40
C ILE A 144 -2.06 9.16 -3.34
N ASP A 145 -2.66 9.34 -2.17
CA ASP A 145 -2.01 10.04 -1.04
C ASP A 145 -0.79 9.26 -0.51
N VAL A 146 -0.81 7.93 -0.57
CA VAL A 146 0.35 7.09 -0.24
C VAL A 146 1.46 7.27 -1.27
N ILE A 147 1.11 7.29 -2.56
CA ILE A 147 2.07 7.55 -3.63
C ILE A 147 2.70 8.94 -3.47
N GLU A 148 1.88 9.95 -3.20
CA GLU A 148 2.35 11.32 -2.93
C GLU A 148 3.35 11.33 -1.79
N PHE A 149 3.02 10.69 -0.66
CA PHE A 149 3.93 10.59 0.49
C PHE A 149 5.28 9.97 0.10
N VAL A 150 5.26 8.84 -0.62
CA VAL A 150 6.47 8.12 -1.06
C VAL A 150 7.33 8.98 -1.98
N VAL A 151 6.71 9.70 -2.92
CA VAL A 151 7.40 10.61 -3.84
C VAL A 151 8.06 11.74 -3.09
N LEU A 152 7.32 12.41 -2.19
CA LEU A 152 7.82 13.54 -1.41
C LEU A 152 8.94 13.14 -0.45
N ASP A 153 8.83 11.99 0.20
CA ASP A 153 9.87 11.45 1.08
C ASP A 153 11.13 11.09 0.29
N HIS A 154 10.97 10.46 -0.87
CA HIS A 154 12.10 10.10 -1.73
C HIS A 154 12.89 11.33 -2.21
N LEU A 155 12.20 12.35 -2.68
CA LEU A 155 12.82 13.58 -3.19
C LEU A 155 13.32 14.51 -2.07
N LYS A 156 13.05 14.18 -0.80
CA LYS A 156 13.44 14.97 0.38
C LYS A 156 13.07 16.45 0.27
N GLN A 157 11.92 16.71 -0.28
CA GLN A 157 11.46 18.06 -0.48
C GLN A 157 11.23 18.77 0.86
N LYS A 158 12.00 19.83 1.11
CA LYS A 158 11.89 20.64 2.33
C LYS A 158 10.54 21.35 2.40
N ASN A 159 10.06 21.85 1.28
CA ASN A 159 8.73 22.44 1.14
C ASN A 159 7.82 21.36 0.55
N LYS A 160 7.01 20.71 1.38
CA LYS A 160 6.08 19.65 0.96
C LYS A 160 4.95 20.24 0.10
N ILE A 161 5.24 20.54 -1.15
CA ILE A 161 4.20 20.95 -2.12
C ILE A 161 3.48 19.67 -2.53
N LEU A 162 2.19 19.60 -2.20
CA LEU A 162 1.34 18.45 -2.49
C LEU A 162 0.96 18.42 -3.98
N PHE A 163 0.55 17.26 -4.47
CA PHE A 163 0.01 17.10 -5.80
C PHE A 163 -1.30 17.91 -5.94
N SER A 164 -1.49 18.56 -7.08
CA SER A 164 -2.79 19.14 -7.42
C SER A 164 -3.84 18.03 -7.63
N GLY A 165 -5.13 18.37 -7.57
CA GLY A 165 -6.20 17.42 -7.89
C GLY A 165 -6.03 16.81 -9.27
N GLU A 166 -5.66 17.62 -10.28
CA GLU A 166 -5.41 17.17 -11.64
C GLU A 166 -4.30 16.11 -11.72
N ILE A 167 -3.19 16.31 -11.02
CA ILE A 167 -2.09 15.33 -10.98
C ILE A 167 -2.55 14.05 -10.28
N LYS A 168 -3.32 14.16 -9.20
CA LYS A 168 -3.89 12.98 -8.50
C LYS A 168 -4.80 12.17 -9.40
N ASP A 169 -5.67 12.83 -10.15
CA ASP A 169 -6.61 12.19 -11.09
C ASP A 169 -5.87 11.47 -12.22
N ILE A 170 -4.86 12.12 -12.80
CA ILE A 170 -4.04 11.50 -13.85
C ILE A 170 -3.27 10.29 -13.30
N LEU A 171 -2.63 10.41 -12.15
CA LEU A 171 -1.90 9.30 -11.53
C LEU A 171 -2.85 8.13 -11.19
N PHE A 172 -4.06 8.43 -10.70
CA PHE A 172 -5.06 7.41 -10.44
C PHE A 172 -5.43 6.63 -11.71
N GLN A 173 -5.68 7.32 -12.82
CA GLN A 173 -5.96 6.67 -14.11
C GLN A 173 -4.78 5.82 -14.60
N LEU A 174 -3.55 6.33 -14.48
CA LEU A 174 -2.35 5.60 -14.87
C LEU A 174 -2.16 4.33 -14.03
N CYS A 175 -2.42 4.42 -12.72
CA CYS A 175 -2.33 3.27 -11.80
C CYS A 175 -3.34 2.16 -12.14
N GLN A 176 -4.48 2.45 -12.77
CA GLN A 176 -5.41 1.40 -13.22
C GLN A 176 -4.79 0.50 -14.31
N SER A 177 -3.91 1.06 -15.14
CA SER A 177 -3.17 0.30 -16.14
C SER A 177 -1.93 -0.43 -15.56
N GLY A 178 -1.60 -0.15 -14.31
CA GLY A 178 -0.35 -0.56 -13.69
C GLY A 178 0.82 0.36 -14.09
N ILE A 179 1.54 0.87 -13.10
CA ILE A 179 2.62 1.84 -13.31
C ILE A 179 3.84 1.49 -12.46
N ILE A 180 5.01 1.71 -13.01
CA ILE A 180 6.28 1.64 -12.29
C ILE A 180 6.82 3.05 -12.11
N PHE A 181 7.05 3.46 -10.88
CA PHE A 181 7.80 4.65 -10.51
C PHE A 181 9.27 4.27 -10.36
N ASP A 182 10.14 4.82 -11.19
CA ASP A 182 11.58 4.55 -11.17
C ASP A 182 12.35 5.64 -10.43
N PHE A 183 12.83 5.29 -9.24
CA PHE A 183 13.56 6.20 -8.34
C PHE A 183 15.08 6.07 -8.45
N GLU A 184 15.61 5.27 -9.38
CA GLU A 184 17.05 5.00 -9.42
C GLU A 184 17.87 6.16 -9.95
N GLN A 185 17.26 7.03 -10.74
CA GLN A 185 17.92 8.23 -11.24
C GLN A 185 18.02 9.27 -10.12
N LYS A 186 19.24 9.76 -9.87
CA LYS A 186 19.49 10.90 -8.97
C LYS A 186 19.03 12.20 -9.61
N SER A 187 17.77 12.40 -9.81
CA SER A 187 17.20 13.59 -10.40
C SER A 187 16.06 14.12 -9.55
N ASP A 188 15.72 15.36 -9.72
CA ASP A 188 14.55 16.03 -9.18
C ASP A 188 13.23 15.60 -9.85
N ARG A 189 13.29 14.57 -10.68
CA ARG A 189 12.19 14.01 -11.44
C ARG A 189 12.13 12.48 -11.30
N ILE A 190 10.93 11.94 -11.34
CA ILE A 190 10.67 10.51 -11.29
C ILE A 190 10.18 10.05 -12.65
N LYS A 191 10.79 9.01 -13.18
CA LYS A 191 10.37 8.42 -14.43
C LYS A 191 9.28 7.38 -14.16
N LEU A 192 8.21 7.45 -14.96
CA LEU A 192 7.06 6.58 -14.87
C LEU A 192 6.94 5.72 -16.11
N TYR A 193 6.71 4.42 -15.92
CA TYR A 193 6.48 3.47 -17.02
C TYR A 193 5.13 2.83 -16.87
N ILE A 194 4.29 2.89 -17.92
CA ILE A 194 3.00 2.21 -17.94
C ILE A 194 3.20 0.75 -18.31
N VAL A 195 2.59 -0.12 -17.52
CA VAL A 195 2.65 -1.56 -17.68
C VAL A 195 1.32 -2.03 -18.24
N GLN A 196 1.19 -2.10 -19.54
CA GLN A 196 -0.08 -2.40 -20.23
C GLN A 196 -0.62 -3.83 -19.99
N GLU A 197 0.18 -4.72 -19.41
CA GLU A 197 -0.18 -6.10 -19.16
C GLU A 197 -0.15 -6.41 -17.66
N LYS A 198 -0.97 -7.36 -17.20
CA LYS A 198 -0.87 -7.90 -15.84
C LYS A 198 0.49 -8.62 -15.70
N ILE A 199 1.46 -7.96 -15.10
CA ILE A 199 2.79 -8.51 -14.88
C ILE A 199 2.77 -9.31 -13.57
N LYS A 200 3.40 -10.49 -13.60
CA LYS A 200 3.79 -11.15 -12.35
C LYS A 200 4.88 -10.31 -11.70
N ILE A 201 4.78 -10.13 -10.40
CA ILE A 201 5.73 -9.29 -9.65
C ILE A 201 7.17 -9.76 -9.85
N ASP A 202 7.41 -11.07 -9.93
CA ASP A 202 8.72 -11.64 -10.22
C ASP A 202 9.36 -11.15 -11.53
N ASP A 203 8.54 -10.73 -12.47
CA ASP A 203 9.00 -10.23 -13.77
C ASP A 203 9.20 -8.71 -13.79
N ILE A 204 8.79 -7.97 -12.74
CA ILE A 204 8.90 -6.50 -12.71
C ILE A 204 10.35 -6.06 -12.89
N HIS A 205 11.30 -6.69 -12.20
CA HIS A 205 12.71 -6.36 -12.31
C HIS A 205 13.25 -6.53 -13.73
N LYS A 206 12.86 -7.62 -14.42
CA LYS A 206 13.27 -7.88 -15.80
C LYS A 206 12.63 -6.86 -16.76
N ARG A 207 11.36 -6.57 -16.57
CA ARG A 207 10.60 -5.59 -17.35
C ARG A 207 11.13 -4.17 -17.14
N LEU A 208 11.46 -3.78 -15.93
CA LEU A 208 12.05 -2.47 -15.64
C LEU A 208 13.35 -2.24 -16.45
N ALA A 209 14.22 -3.25 -16.53
CA ALA A 209 15.43 -3.17 -17.35
C ALA A 209 15.11 -2.96 -18.84
N THR A 210 14.01 -3.51 -19.32
CA THR A 210 13.52 -3.32 -20.69
C THR A 210 12.93 -1.91 -20.88
N PHE A 211 12.07 -1.48 -19.96
CA PHE A 211 11.46 -0.14 -20.02
C PHE A 211 12.49 0.99 -19.96
N ARG A 212 13.56 0.83 -19.17
CA ARG A 212 14.65 1.81 -19.11
C ARG A 212 15.37 2.02 -20.44
N LYS A 213 15.33 1.03 -21.33
CA LYS A 213 15.88 1.12 -22.70
C LYS A 213 14.91 1.75 -23.71
N GLN A 214 13.64 1.80 -23.37
CA GLN A 214 12.60 2.41 -24.19
C GLN A 214 12.46 3.89 -23.79
N GLU A 215 12.42 4.78 -24.76
CA GLU A 215 12.21 6.21 -24.51
C GLU A 215 10.74 6.57 -24.29
N ASN A 216 9.89 5.57 -24.02
CA ASN A 216 8.46 5.73 -23.78
C ASN A 216 8.16 5.77 -22.29
N GLY A 217 7.63 6.88 -21.82
CA GLY A 217 7.27 7.03 -20.41
C GLY A 217 6.77 8.43 -20.10
N TRP A 218 6.70 8.72 -18.82
CA TRP A 218 6.32 10.02 -18.28
C TRP A 218 7.36 10.47 -17.26
N TYR A 219 7.48 11.78 -17.09
CA TYR A 219 8.24 12.36 -15.99
C TYR A 219 7.30 13.09 -15.02
N LEU A 220 7.29 12.65 -13.80
CA LEU A 220 6.70 13.40 -12.70
C LEU A 220 7.80 14.27 -12.09
N MET A 221 7.64 15.59 -12.17
CA MET A 221 8.64 16.55 -11.70
C MET A 221 7.99 17.81 -11.16
N MET A 222 8.78 18.57 -10.44
CA MET A 222 8.39 19.88 -9.96
C MET A 222 8.98 20.96 -10.86
N LYS A 223 8.12 21.83 -11.40
CA LYS A 223 8.48 23.04 -12.14
C LYS A 223 7.75 24.23 -11.52
N ASP A 224 8.44 25.32 -11.30
CA ASP A 224 7.87 26.59 -10.81
C ASP A 224 6.95 26.44 -9.58
N ASN A 225 7.34 25.56 -8.64
CA ASN A 225 6.57 25.16 -7.45
C ASN A 225 5.25 24.44 -7.75
N GLU A 226 5.10 23.82 -8.91
CA GLU A 226 3.96 22.99 -9.27
C GLU A 226 4.42 21.63 -9.77
N TRP A 227 3.64 20.61 -9.46
CA TRP A 227 3.87 19.27 -10.01
C TRP A 227 3.36 19.18 -11.43
N THR A 228 4.19 18.63 -12.30
CA THR A 228 3.85 18.41 -13.72
C THR A 228 4.10 16.95 -14.10
N LEU A 229 3.33 16.47 -15.07
CA LEU A 229 3.49 15.16 -15.66
C LEU A 229 3.72 15.31 -17.16
N ASP A 230 4.98 15.23 -17.57
CA ASP A 230 5.38 15.42 -18.96
C ASP A 230 5.62 14.05 -19.63
N ARG A 231 5.11 13.89 -20.84
CA ARG A 231 5.38 12.70 -21.67
C ARG A 231 6.79 12.75 -22.23
N LEU A 232 7.46 11.60 -22.26
CA LEU A 232 8.76 11.39 -22.93
C LEU A 232 8.66 11.49 -24.44
#